data_12b8b56a3b9f78a59b519a7002d1b2f1
#
_entry.id   12b8b56a3b9f78a59b519a7002d1b2f1
#
_cell.length_a   1.000
_cell.length_b   1.000
_cell.length_c   1.000
_cell.angle_alpha   90.00
_cell.angle_beta   90.00
_cell.angle_gamma   90.00
#
_symmetry.space_group_name_H-M   'P 1'
#
loop_
_entity.id
_entity.type
_entity.pdbx_description
1 polymer ?
#
loop_
_entity_poly.entity_id
_entity_poly.type
_entity_poly.pdbx_seq_one_letter_code
_entity_poly.pdbx_strand_id
1 'polypeptide(L)'
;NNSGAGILQGDTVIFAAVAAGDNITLTTTQGHDLVFGMALENISSAQYGPILVEGYTKLLRVNGVTDIAIGDLLGTYTVAGFAMKAAAGDMAFAIALEAYTTDDSLGVIDALLISPRLI
;
A
#
# COMPACT_ATOMS: atom_id res chain seq x y z
N ASN A 1 1.54 -12.45 -8.61
CA ASN A 1 2.23 -12.29 -7.32
C ASN A 1 3.63 -12.90 -7.37
N ASN A 2 4.64 -12.05 -7.34
CA ASN A 2 6.06 -12.45 -7.40
C ASN A 2 6.76 -12.35 -6.03
N SER A 3 6.00 -12.28 -4.94
CA SER A 3 6.56 -12.06 -3.60
C SER A 3 7.17 -13.32 -2.98
N GLY A 4 6.90 -14.50 -3.54
CA GLY A 4 7.27 -15.78 -2.93
C GLY A 4 6.39 -16.18 -1.74
N ALA A 5 5.42 -15.38 -1.38
CA ALA A 5 4.46 -15.58 -0.30
C ALA A 5 3.09 -15.04 -0.70
N GLY A 6 2.07 -15.23 0.12
CA GLY A 6 0.75 -14.68 -0.12
C GLY A 6 0.72 -13.16 0.05
N ILE A 7 0.00 -12.49 -0.84
CA ILE A 7 -0.42 -11.10 -0.66
C ILE A 7 -1.82 -11.13 -0.05
N LEU A 8 -2.06 -10.37 1.00
CA LEU A 8 -3.34 -10.35 1.70
C LEU A 8 -4.22 -9.21 1.19
N GLN A 9 -5.53 -9.38 1.27
CA GLN A 9 -6.48 -8.31 1.01
C GLN A 9 -6.11 -7.07 1.84
N GLY A 10 -6.06 -5.92 1.19
CA GLY A 10 -5.68 -4.65 1.83
C GLY A 10 -4.18 -4.35 1.80
N ASP A 11 -3.34 -5.28 1.37
CA ASP A 11 -1.90 -5.04 1.27
C ASP A 11 -1.59 -4.03 0.16
N THR A 12 -0.70 -3.08 0.47
CA THR A 12 -0.11 -2.17 -0.52
C THR A 12 0.86 -2.95 -1.39
N VAL A 13 0.74 -2.80 -2.70
CA VAL A 13 1.58 -3.52 -3.67
C VAL A 13 2.43 -2.56 -4.50
N ILE A 14 3.58 -3.06 -4.93
CA ILE A 14 4.48 -2.38 -5.86
C ILE A 14 4.67 -3.24 -7.10
N PHE A 15 5.16 -2.64 -8.19
CA PHE A 15 5.66 -3.42 -9.30
C PHE A 15 6.95 -4.15 -8.89
N ALA A 16 7.05 -5.43 -9.22
CA ALA A 16 8.28 -6.18 -8.97
C ALA A 16 9.36 -5.74 -9.96
N ALA A 17 10.61 -5.64 -9.47
CA ALA A 17 11.76 -5.26 -10.30
C ALA A 17 12.26 -6.47 -11.11
N VAL A 18 11.41 -6.97 -12.02
CA VAL A 18 11.70 -8.10 -12.91
C VAL A 18 11.37 -7.70 -14.35
N ALA A 19 11.79 -8.51 -15.32
CA ALA A 19 11.66 -8.17 -16.74
C ALA A 19 10.21 -8.05 -17.22
N ALA A 20 9.27 -8.81 -16.64
CA ALA A 20 7.86 -8.75 -17.01
C ALA A 20 7.13 -7.70 -16.17
N GLY A 21 6.53 -6.71 -16.81
CA GLY A 21 5.92 -5.56 -16.15
C GLY A 21 4.58 -5.84 -15.43
N ASP A 22 4.06 -7.06 -15.55
CA ASP A 22 2.82 -7.48 -14.89
C ASP A 22 3.04 -8.17 -13.53
N ASN A 23 4.29 -8.25 -13.07
CA ASN A 23 4.61 -8.85 -11.78
C ASN A 23 4.46 -7.84 -10.65
N ILE A 24 3.85 -8.25 -9.55
CA ILE A 24 3.67 -7.47 -8.34
C ILE A 24 4.29 -8.14 -7.13
N THR A 25 4.66 -7.35 -6.15
CA THR A 25 5.23 -7.83 -4.88
C THR A 25 4.90 -6.86 -3.75
N LEU A 26 5.32 -7.20 -2.54
CA LEU A 26 5.29 -6.31 -1.38
C LEU A 26 6.66 -5.65 -1.20
N THR A 27 6.72 -4.59 -0.41
CA THR A 27 7.99 -3.91 -0.12
C THR A 27 8.16 -3.66 1.38
N THR A 28 9.41 -3.60 1.81
CA THR A 28 9.80 -3.14 3.15
C THR A 28 10.55 -1.80 3.09
N THR A 29 10.49 -1.11 1.97
CA THR A 29 11.09 0.21 1.76
C THR A 29 10.04 1.30 1.96
N GLN A 30 10.32 2.25 2.85
CA GLN A 30 9.43 3.40 3.03
C GLN A 30 9.41 4.25 1.76
N GLY A 31 8.21 4.67 1.35
CA GLY A 31 8.03 5.57 0.22
C GLY A 31 8.50 5.03 -1.12
N HIS A 32 8.39 3.72 -1.33
CA HIS A 32 8.88 3.07 -2.55
C HIS A 32 8.28 3.69 -3.81
N ASP A 33 9.10 3.98 -4.79
CA ASP A 33 8.71 4.69 -6.01
C ASP A 33 7.93 3.86 -7.03
N LEU A 34 7.88 2.53 -6.87
CA LEU A 34 7.07 1.64 -7.72
C LEU A 34 5.71 1.28 -7.13
N VAL A 35 5.29 1.94 -6.05
CA VAL A 35 3.95 1.72 -5.46
C VAL A 35 2.87 2.14 -6.45
N PHE A 36 1.78 1.35 -6.52
CA PHE A 36 0.71 1.70 -7.45
C PHE A 36 -0.69 1.30 -7.01
N GLY A 37 -0.84 0.50 -5.95
CA GLY A 37 -2.18 0.07 -5.60
C GLY A 37 -2.29 -0.80 -4.36
N MET A 38 -3.46 -1.41 -4.20
CA MET A 38 -3.82 -2.26 -3.08
C MET A 38 -4.47 -3.55 -3.57
N ALA A 39 -4.13 -4.69 -2.98
CA ALA A 39 -4.77 -5.96 -3.30
C ALA A 39 -6.23 -5.97 -2.82
N LEU A 40 -7.15 -6.31 -3.71
CA LEU A 40 -8.59 -6.39 -3.41
C LEU A 40 -8.98 -7.72 -2.77
N GLU A 41 -8.15 -8.74 -2.89
CA GLU A 41 -8.35 -10.04 -2.27
C GLU A 41 -7.01 -10.70 -2.01
N ASN A 42 -7.01 -11.82 -1.30
CA ASN A 42 -5.80 -12.61 -1.07
C ASN A 42 -5.32 -13.20 -2.40
N ILE A 43 -4.01 -13.05 -2.68
CA ILE A 43 -3.39 -13.55 -3.92
C ILE A 43 -2.25 -14.48 -3.52
N SER A 44 -2.39 -15.76 -3.80
CA SER A 44 -1.35 -16.75 -3.51
C SER A 44 -0.11 -16.50 -4.37
N SER A 45 1.06 -16.97 -3.89
CA SER A 45 2.30 -16.90 -4.63
C SER A 45 2.14 -17.47 -6.04
N ALA A 46 2.72 -16.79 -7.03
CA ALA A 46 2.68 -17.14 -8.45
C ALA A 46 1.27 -17.11 -9.08
N GLN A 47 0.27 -16.55 -8.40
CA GLN A 47 -1.09 -16.39 -8.92
C GLN A 47 -1.37 -14.94 -9.33
N TYR A 48 -2.43 -14.76 -10.10
CA TYR A 48 -2.96 -13.44 -10.47
C TYR A 48 -4.11 -13.06 -9.56
N GLY A 49 -4.33 -11.77 -9.39
CA GLY A 49 -5.46 -11.27 -8.62
C GLY A 49 -5.74 -9.79 -8.88
N PRO A 50 -6.92 -9.29 -8.48
CA PRO A 50 -7.31 -7.92 -8.73
C PRO A 50 -6.59 -6.92 -7.82
N ILE A 51 -6.15 -5.79 -8.40
CA ILE A 51 -5.51 -4.68 -7.69
C ILE A 51 -6.33 -3.42 -7.90
N LEU A 52 -6.67 -2.73 -6.80
CA LEU A 52 -7.26 -1.40 -6.87
C LEU A 52 -6.14 -0.38 -7.11
N VAL A 53 -6.23 0.39 -8.17
CA VAL A 53 -5.23 1.44 -8.50
C VAL A 53 -5.75 2.84 -8.22
N GLU A 54 -7.03 3.07 -8.39
CA GLU A 54 -7.71 4.33 -8.06
C GLU A 54 -9.10 4.03 -7.53
N GLY A 55 -9.57 4.83 -6.57
CA GLY A 55 -10.91 4.74 -6.03
C GLY A 55 -10.95 4.51 -4.54
N TYR A 56 -12.16 4.48 -4.02
CA TYR A 56 -12.44 4.34 -2.58
C TYR A 56 -12.29 2.89 -2.12
N THR A 57 -11.72 2.72 -0.94
CA THR A 57 -11.64 1.41 -0.26
C THR A 57 -11.85 1.57 1.24
N LYS A 58 -12.37 0.52 1.88
CA LYS A 58 -12.46 0.40 3.35
C LYS A 58 -11.42 -0.58 3.92
N LEU A 59 -10.47 -1.04 3.10
CA LEU A 59 -9.67 -2.23 3.41
C LEU A 59 -8.17 -1.95 3.44
N LEU A 60 -7.71 -0.69 3.30
CA LEU A 60 -6.29 -0.39 3.25
C LEU A 60 -5.63 -0.67 4.60
N ARG A 61 -4.63 -1.54 4.62
CA ARG A 61 -3.86 -1.87 5.81
C ARG A 61 -2.80 -0.80 6.06
N VAL A 62 -2.79 -0.28 7.29
CA VAL A 62 -1.91 0.85 7.65
C VAL A 62 -1.24 0.61 9.00
N ASN A 63 -0.12 1.30 9.20
CA ASN A 63 0.56 1.42 10.49
C ASN A 63 0.60 2.89 10.89
N GLY A 64 0.24 3.19 12.12
CA GLY A 64 0.19 4.54 12.65
C GLY A 64 1.48 4.97 13.37
N VAL A 65 2.64 4.46 12.98
CA VAL A 65 3.95 4.85 13.53
C VAL A 65 4.14 6.37 13.50
N THR A 66 3.65 7.00 12.44
CA THR A 66 3.40 8.43 12.40
C THR A 66 1.90 8.62 12.33
N ASP A 67 1.34 9.44 13.21
CA ASP A 67 -0.11 9.63 13.30
C ASP A 67 -0.71 9.99 11.95
N ILE A 68 -1.70 9.23 11.52
CA ILE A 68 -2.45 9.47 10.29
C ILE A 68 -3.70 10.27 10.63
N ALA A 69 -3.87 11.42 9.98
CA ALA A 69 -5.09 12.23 10.04
C ALA A 69 -5.86 12.12 8.73
N ILE A 70 -7.13 12.42 8.76
CA ILE A 70 -7.96 12.50 7.55
C ILE A 70 -7.33 13.53 6.59
N GLY A 71 -7.16 13.14 5.33
CA GLY A 71 -6.56 13.97 4.28
C GLY A 71 -5.06 13.76 4.11
N ASP A 72 -4.39 13.03 5.00
CA ASP A 72 -2.97 12.73 4.85
C ASP A 72 -2.71 11.86 3.64
N LEU A 73 -1.59 12.12 2.96
CA LEU A 73 -1.09 11.27 1.88
C LEU A 73 -0.37 10.07 2.47
N LEU A 74 -0.56 8.91 1.84
CA LEU A 74 -0.03 7.63 2.31
C LEU A 74 0.94 7.03 1.30
N GLY A 75 2.02 6.44 1.79
CA GLY A 75 3.01 5.71 1.03
C GLY A 75 3.29 4.34 1.64
N THR A 76 4.28 3.63 1.11
CA THR A 76 4.68 2.32 1.63
C THR A 76 5.41 2.45 2.96
N TYR A 77 5.39 1.37 3.76
CA TYR A 77 6.04 1.31 5.07
C TYR A 77 7.16 0.25 5.05
N THR A 78 7.92 0.19 6.14
CA THR A 78 9.01 -0.79 6.31
C THR A 78 8.53 -2.18 6.69
N VAL A 79 7.25 -2.35 6.98
CA VAL A 79 6.60 -3.65 7.14
C VAL A 79 5.82 -3.96 5.88
N ALA A 80 6.09 -5.12 5.28
CA ALA A 80 5.51 -5.53 4.00
C ALA A 80 3.98 -5.49 4.03
N GLY A 81 3.38 -4.87 3.01
CA GLY A 81 1.93 -4.81 2.83
C GLY A 81 1.22 -3.65 3.54
N PHE A 82 1.92 -2.91 4.41
CA PHE A 82 1.30 -1.78 5.14
C PHE A 82 1.63 -0.45 4.49
N ALA A 83 0.69 0.48 4.58
CA ALA A 83 0.90 1.88 4.25
C ALA A 83 1.15 2.70 5.52
N MET A 84 1.75 3.86 5.37
CA MET A 84 1.98 4.83 6.43
C MET A 84 1.80 6.25 5.91
N LYS A 85 1.75 7.24 6.80
CA LYS A 85 1.78 8.64 6.40
C LYS A 85 3.06 8.90 5.62
N ALA A 86 2.91 9.40 4.39
CA ALA A 86 4.04 9.70 3.52
C ALA A 86 4.76 10.97 3.98
N ALA A 87 6.09 10.96 3.90
CA ALA A 87 6.95 12.10 4.20
C ALA A 87 7.47 12.74 2.90
N ALA A 88 8.08 13.91 3.00
CA ALA A 88 8.72 14.55 1.85
C ALA A 88 9.75 13.62 1.21
N GLY A 89 9.69 13.45 -0.11
CA GLY A 89 10.52 12.53 -0.86
C GLY A 89 9.90 11.16 -1.10
N ASP A 90 8.81 10.83 -0.41
CA ASP A 90 8.10 9.56 -0.60
C ASP A 90 7.15 9.63 -1.80
N MET A 91 6.93 8.48 -2.43
CA MET A 91 5.86 8.33 -3.41
C MET A 91 4.56 8.05 -2.65
N ALA A 92 3.55 8.89 -2.85
CA ALA A 92 2.22 8.68 -2.26
C ALA A 92 1.28 8.02 -3.28
N PHE A 93 0.37 7.15 -2.81
CA PHE A 93 -0.58 6.45 -3.67
C PHE A 93 -2.02 6.49 -3.14
N ALA A 94 -2.24 7.06 -1.97
CA ALA A 94 -3.57 7.13 -1.38
C ALA A 94 -3.71 8.35 -0.46
N ILE A 95 -4.97 8.72 -0.20
CA ILE A 95 -5.35 9.76 0.76
C ILE A 95 -6.15 9.07 1.88
N ALA A 96 -5.78 9.32 3.13
CA ALA A 96 -6.52 8.78 4.27
C ALA A 96 -7.88 9.46 4.41
N LEU A 97 -8.93 8.67 4.54
CA LEU A 97 -10.28 9.16 4.84
C LEU A 97 -10.70 8.87 6.29
N GLU A 98 -9.81 8.27 7.05
CA GLU A 98 -10.00 7.90 8.44
C GLU A 98 -8.67 8.06 9.18
N ALA A 99 -8.72 8.50 10.44
CA ALA A 99 -7.52 8.66 11.25
C ALA A 99 -7.06 7.32 11.83
N TYR A 100 -5.74 7.14 11.98
CA TYR A 100 -5.16 6.00 12.67
C TYR A 100 -3.85 6.38 13.33
N THR A 101 -3.75 6.17 14.65
CA THR A 101 -2.64 6.70 15.45
C THR A 101 -1.87 5.64 16.22
N THR A 102 -2.21 4.36 16.06
CA THR A 102 -1.57 3.27 16.79
C THR A 102 -0.40 2.70 16.00
N ASP A 103 0.78 2.60 16.63
CA ASP A 103 1.95 1.93 16.05
C ASP A 103 1.81 0.42 16.21
N ASP A 104 1.03 -0.19 15.34
CA ASP A 104 0.84 -1.64 15.28
C ASP A 104 0.60 -2.07 13.84
N SER A 105 0.52 -3.38 13.61
CA SER A 105 0.25 -3.97 12.30
C SER A 105 -1.18 -4.49 12.19
N LEU A 106 -2.14 -3.81 12.81
CA LEU A 106 -3.55 -4.20 12.86
C LEU A 106 -4.49 -3.19 12.20
N GLY A 107 -3.98 -2.02 11.79
CA GLY A 107 -4.80 -0.95 11.26
C GLY A 107 -5.37 -1.26 9.89
N VAL A 108 -6.68 -0.97 9.72
CA VAL A 108 -7.36 -0.98 8.43
C VAL A 108 -8.23 0.26 8.38
N ILE A 109 -8.07 1.09 7.37
CA ILE A 109 -8.78 2.36 7.28
C ILE A 109 -9.48 2.53 5.93
N ASP A 110 -10.44 3.48 5.93
CA ASP A 110 -11.01 4.02 4.72
C ASP A 110 -9.98 4.92 4.04
N ALA A 111 -9.81 4.77 2.74
CA ALA A 111 -8.87 5.54 1.95
C ALA A 111 -9.37 5.73 0.52
N LEU A 112 -8.84 6.76 -0.14
CA LEU A 112 -9.03 7.00 -1.56
C LEU A 112 -7.69 6.77 -2.26
N LEU A 113 -7.59 5.74 -3.10
CA LEU A 113 -6.40 5.53 -3.90
C LEU A 113 -6.37 6.52 -5.06
N ILE A 114 -5.20 7.08 -5.30
CA ILE A 114 -4.93 8.07 -6.33
C ILE A 114 -3.77 7.60 -7.21
N SER A 115 -3.58 8.26 -8.36
CA SER A 115 -2.36 8.04 -9.13
C SER A 115 -1.14 8.35 -8.28
N PRO A 116 -0.11 7.48 -8.25
CA PRO A 116 1.10 7.73 -7.46
C PRO A 116 1.74 9.07 -7.79
N ARG A 117 2.15 9.79 -6.75
CA ARG A 117 2.79 11.10 -6.91
C ARG A 117 3.89 11.28 -5.86
N LEU A 118 4.97 11.93 -6.28
CA LEU A 118 6.07 12.30 -5.38
C LEU A 118 5.64 13.48 -4.51
N ILE A 119 5.94 13.39 -3.22
CA ILE A 119 5.67 14.48 -2.26
C ILE A 119 6.89 15.38 -2.14
#